data_411f6c5d4a9d2286f4f4dd9614df35b8
#
_entry.id   411f6c5d4a9d2286f4f4dd9614df35b8
#
_cell.length_a   1.000
_cell.length_b   1.000
_cell.length_c   1.000
_cell.angle_alpha   90.00
_cell.angle_beta   90.00
_cell.angle_gamma   90.00
#
_symmetry.space_group_name_H-M   'P 1'
#
loop_
_entity.id
_entity.type
_entity.pdbx_description
1 polymer ?
#
loop_
_entity_poly.entity_id
_entity_poly.type
_entity_poly.pdbx_seq_one_letter_code
_entity_poly.pdbx_strand_id
1 'polypeptide(L)'
;MVQEKLTICTPYFNFPRTLQQKLTKLLHQGKKIEIIVGDKIANDFYIPPDKPFKMAGALPYLYESNLRRFCEKFEGEIERGQLCVRLWKDGDNTYHLKGVWVDNDYILLTGNNLNPRAWRLDAENGLLIRDPQHELWPQVAKELQHIRRHTTVLKHYSELEELSQYPEPVQKLLKKFARIQADKLVKMIL
;
A
#
# COMPACT_ATOMS: atom_id res chain seq x y z
N MET A 1 14.84 -2.50 -15.42
CA MET A 1 15.08 -1.36 -14.49
C MET A 1 14.05 -0.30 -14.80
N VAL A 2 13.40 0.32 -13.80
CA VAL A 2 12.38 1.39 -14.02
C VAL A 2 13.03 2.56 -14.74
N GLN A 3 12.51 2.92 -15.92
CA GLN A 3 13.01 4.05 -16.73
C GLN A 3 12.24 5.33 -16.41
N GLU A 4 10.91 5.25 -16.31
CA GLU A 4 10.03 6.41 -16.14
C GLU A 4 9.06 6.23 -14.99
N LYS A 5 8.26 5.17 -14.99
CA LYS A 5 7.12 5.00 -14.09
C LYS A 5 7.02 3.61 -13.48
N LEU A 6 6.64 3.58 -12.21
CA LEU A 6 6.29 2.37 -11.47
C LEU A 6 4.88 2.53 -10.90
N THR A 7 3.97 1.60 -11.18
CA THR A 7 2.66 1.51 -10.52
C THR A 7 2.61 0.25 -9.67
N ILE A 8 2.17 0.37 -8.42
CA ILE A 8 2.03 -0.72 -7.46
C ILE A 8 0.60 -0.73 -6.95
N CYS A 9 -0.05 -1.90 -7.00
CA CYS A 9 -1.30 -2.17 -6.28
C CYS A 9 -1.02 -3.17 -5.17
N THR A 10 -1.49 -2.88 -3.97
CA THR A 10 -1.40 -3.77 -2.80
C THR A 10 -2.53 -3.47 -1.82
N PRO A 11 -3.14 -4.48 -1.18
CA PRO A 11 -4.23 -4.23 -0.24
C PRO A 11 -3.77 -3.50 1.02
N TYR A 12 -2.53 -3.74 1.45
CA TYR A 12 -2.01 -3.26 2.73
C TYR A 12 -0.67 -2.55 2.56
N PHE A 13 -0.52 -1.38 3.17
CA PHE A 13 0.77 -0.69 3.16
C PHE A 13 1.68 -1.17 4.30
N ASN A 14 2.42 -2.23 4.03
CA ASN A 14 3.45 -2.75 4.95
C ASN A 14 4.67 -3.27 4.17
N PHE A 15 5.27 -2.42 3.36
CA PHE A 15 6.37 -2.81 2.47
C PHE A 15 7.61 -3.30 3.22
N PRO A 16 8.26 -4.39 2.77
CA PRO A 16 9.57 -4.79 3.27
C PRO A 16 10.58 -3.65 3.14
N ARG A 17 11.52 -3.59 4.08
CA ARG A 17 12.57 -2.54 4.08
C ARG A 17 13.33 -2.45 2.76
N THR A 18 13.61 -3.60 2.14
CA THR A 18 14.29 -3.67 0.83
C THR A 18 13.48 -3.00 -0.27
N LEU A 19 12.15 -3.21 -0.31
CA LEU A 19 11.27 -2.56 -1.27
C LEU A 19 11.23 -1.05 -1.02
N GLN A 20 11.05 -0.62 0.24
CA GLN A 20 11.06 0.81 0.59
C GLN A 20 12.36 1.50 0.18
N GLN A 21 13.53 0.86 0.38
CA GLN A 21 14.82 1.38 -0.06
C GLN A 21 14.89 1.54 -1.59
N LYS A 22 14.34 0.58 -2.34
CA LYS A 22 14.28 0.68 -3.81
C LYS A 22 13.36 1.81 -4.27
N LEU A 23 12.18 1.97 -3.65
CA LEU A 23 11.29 3.09 -3.94
C LEU A 23 11.95 4.43 -3.65
N THR A 24 12.61 4.56 -2.48
CA THR A 24 13.39 5.76 -2.13
C THR A 24 14.42 6.08 -3.21
N LYS A 25 15.19 5.08 -3.66
CA LYS A 25 16.19 5.27 -4.71
C LYS A 25 15.56 5.73 -6.03
N LEU A 26 14.43 5.15 -6.43
CA LEU A 26 13.73 5.55 -7.65
C LEU A 26 13.22 6.99 -7.58
N LEU A 27 12.64 7.39 -6.44
CA LEU A 27 12.20 8.77 -6.21
C LEU A 27 13.37 9.76 -6.29
N HIS A 28 14.51 9.46 -5.65
CA HIS A 28 15.70 10.30 -5.76
C HIS A 28 16.29 10.37 -7.19
N GLN A 29 15.99 9.37 -8.03
CA GLN A 29 16.35 9.36 -9.45
C GLN A 29 15.34 10.09 -10.35
N GLY A 30 14.33 10.75 -9.79
CA GLY A 30 13.30 11.47 -10.53
C GLY A 30 12.21 10.58 -11.16
N LYS A 31 12.17 9.28 -10.82
CA LYS A 31 11.17 8.37 -11.38
C LYS A 31 9.80 8.61 -10.76
N LYS A 32 8.74 8.48 -11.55
CA LYS A 32 7.35 8.60 -11.08
C LYS A 32 6.89 7.29 -10.45
N ILE A 33 6.28 7.38 -9.28
CA ILE A 33 5.73 6.21 -8.58
C ILE A 33 4.25 6.46 -8.27
N GLU A 34 3.42 5.50 -8.60
CA GLU A 34 2.02 5.46 -8.22
C GLU A 34 1.79 4.24 -7.32
N ILE A 35 1.20 4.45 -6.15
CA ILE A 35 0.85 3.40 -5.20
C ILE A 35 -0.65 3.45 -4.97
N ILE A 36 -1.34 2.35 -5.27
CA ILE A 36 -2.77 2.19 -5.01
C ILE A 36 -2.91 1.18 -3.86
N VAL A 37 -3.43 1.64 -2.74
CA VAL A 37 -3.67 0.81 -1.55
C VAL A 37 -5.13 0.85 -1.17
N GLY A 38 -5.61 -0.18 -0.48
CA GLY A 38 -6.93 -0.15 0.15
C GLY A 38 -7.01 0.93 1.22
N ASP A 39 -8.10 1.69 1.23
CA ASP A 39 -8.45 2.49 2.40
C ASP A 39 -8.58 1.56 3.63
N LYS A 40 -8.37 2.08 4.84
CA LYS A 40 -8.48 1.25 6.06
C LYS A 40 -9.82 0.54 6.19
N ILE A 41 -10.90 1.16 5.72
CA ILE A 41 -12.24 0.56 5.76
C ILE A 41 -12.49 -0.46 4.66
N ALA A 42 -11.70 -0.44 3.58
CA ALA A 42 -11.70 -1.47 2.54
C ALA A 42 -10.78 -2.66 2.86
N ASN A 43 -10.36 -2.79 4.12
CA ASN A 43 -9.47 -3.84 4.59
C ASN A 43 -10.28 -5.00 5.20
N ASP A 44 -9.90 -6.24 4.90
CA ASP A 44 -10.58 -7.45 5.39
C ASP A 44 -10.66 -7.56 6.92
N PHE A 45 -9.75 -6.90 7.63
CA PHE A 45 -9.70 -6.89 9.10
C PHE A 45 -10.40 -5.68 9.70
N TYR A 46 -10.98 -4.79 8.89
CA TYR A 46 -11.67 -3.62 9.42
C TYR A 46 -12.91 -4.03 10.21
N ILE A 47 -13.02 -3.50 11.42
CA ILE A 47 -14.17 -3.71 12.30
C ILE A 47 -14.81 -2.34 12.52
N PRO A 48 -16.07 -2.16 12.09
CA PRO A 48 -16.82 -0.92 12.34
C PRO A 48 -16.89 -0.57 13.83
N PRO A 49 -16.96 0.72 14.21
CA PRO A 49 -16.95 1.17 15.60
C PRO A 49 -18.12 0.65 16.46
N ASP A 50 -19.24 0.29 15.85
CA ASP A 50 -20.42 -0.30 16.50
C ASP A 50 -20.25 -1.79 16.86
N LYS A 51 -19.18 -2.44 16.39
CA LYS A 51 -18.90 -3.85 16.64
C LYS A 51 -17.85 -4.06 17.73
N PRO A 52 -17.91 -5.18 18.48
CA PRO A 52 -16.90 -5.51 19.49
C PRO A 52 -15.50 -5.55 18.90
N PHE A 53 -14.56 -4.85 19.55
CA PHE A 53 -13.17 -4.82 19.14
C PHE A 53 -12.52 -6.22 19.21
N LYS A 54 -11.80 -6.60 18.16
CA LYS A 54 -10.91 -7.77 18.12
C LYS A 54 -9.50 -7.29 17.79
N MET A 55 -8.49 -8.01 18.28
CA MET A 55 -7.08 -7.63 18.09
C MET A 55 -6.71 -7.42 16.60
N ALA A 56 -7.21 -8.27 15.71
CA ALA A 56 -7.00 -8.15 14.26
C ALA A 56 -7.54 -6.83 13.68
N GLY A 57 -8.59 -6.26 14.27
CA GLY A 57 -9.14 -4.97 13.87
C GLY A 57 -8.21 -3.77 14.06
N ALA A 58 -7.05 -3.96 14.72
CA ALA A 58 -6.03 -2.92 14.79
C ALA A 58 -5.11 -2.89 13.54
N LEU A 59 -5.13 -3.94 12.70
CA LEU A 59 -4.26 -4.04 11.52
C LEU A 59 -4.49 -2.94 10.50
N PRO A 60 -5.74 -2.60 10.11
CA PRO A 60 -5.99 -1.49 9.18
C PRO A 60 -5.37 -0.17 9.64
N TYR A 61 -5.46 0.13 10.93
CA TYR A 61 -4.87 1.33 11.54
C TYR A 61 -3.34 1.29 11.59
N LEU A 62 -2.75 0.12 11.80
CA LEU A 62 -1.29 -0.06 11.72
C LEU A 62 -0.79 0.20 10.30
N TYR A 63 -1.48 -0.29 9.29
CA TYR A 63 -1.14 -0.07 7.87
C TYR A 63 -1.31 1.40 7.49
N GLU A 64 -2.38 2.04 7.93
CA GLU A 64 -2.58 3.49 7.74
C GLU A 64 -1.47 4.31 8.41
N SER A 65 -1.10 3.98 9.64
CA SER A 65 0.02 4.63 10.34
C SER A 65 1.37 4.45 9.62
N ASN A 66 1.60 3.29 9.00
CA ASN A 66 2.79 3.05 8.19
C ASN A 66 2.75 3.89 6.90
N LEU A 67 1.60 3.96 6.25
CA LEU A 67 1.38 4.78 5.06
C LEU A 67 1.59 6.26 5.36
N ARG A 68 1.00 6.77 6.47
CA ARG A 68 1.16 8.15 6.90
C ARG A 68 2.63 8.53 7.07
N ARG A 69 3.42 7.71 7.78
CA ARG A 69 4.87 7.94 7.94
C ARG A 69 5.64 7.89 6.62
N PHE A 70 5.22 7.04 5.70
CA PHE A 70 5.82 6.99 4.37
C PHE A 70 5.51 8.26 3.58
N CYS A 71 4.25 8.70 3.57
CA CYS A 71 3.82 9.93 2.89
C CYS A 71 4.48 11.18 3.50
N GLU A 72 4.58 11.27 4.83
CA GLU A 72 5.28 12.34 5.53
C GLU A 72 6.75 12.44 5.12
N LYS A 73 7.43 11.30 5.00
CA LYS A 73 8.82 11.25 4.54
C LYS A 73 9.01 11.74 3.10
N PHE A 74 8.00 11.56 2.25
CA PHE A 74 8.03 11.89 0.82
C PHE A 74 7.02 12.98 0.44
N GLU A 75 6.74 13.89 1.38
CA GLU A 75 5.80 14.99 1.19
C GLU A 75 6.16 15.83 -0.05
N GLY A 76 7.43 16.23 -0.19
CA GLY A 76 7.89 16.99 -1.34
C GLY A 76 7.74 16.26 -2.67
N GLU A 77 7.88 14.93 -2.70
CA GLU A 77 7.64 14.12 -3.90
C GLU A 77 6.14 14.02 -4.23
N ILE A 78 5.27 14.02 -3.22
CA ILE A 78 3.82 14.08 -3.39
C ILE A 78 3.40 15.44 -3.95
N GLU A 79 3.88 16.54 -3.37
CA GLU A 79 3.60 17.90 -3.82
C GLU A 79 4.01 18.15 -5.28
N ARG A 80 5.17 17.62 -5.69
CA ARG A 80 5.65 17.71 -7.07
C ARG A 80 4.98 16.74 -8.03
N GLY A 81 4.05 15.89 -7.55
CA GLY A 81 3.38 14.87 -8.35
C GLY A 81 4.30 13.73 -8.82
N GLN A 82 5.46 13.56 -8.21
CA GLN A 82 6.40 12.48 -8.49
C GLN A 82 5.98 11.18 -7.80
N LEU A 83 5.47 11.27 -6.57
CA LEU A 83 4.82 10.19 -5.85
C LEU A 83 3.31 10.45 -5.81
N CYS A 84 2.53 9.54 -6.37
CA CYS A 84 1.06 9.56 -6.30
C CYS A 84 0.60 8.39 -5.42
N VAL A 85 -0.02 8.68 -4.30
CA VAL A 85 -0.65 7.69 -3.44
C VAL A 85 -2.15 7.78 -3.59
N ARG A 86 -2.81 6.63 -3.79
CA ARG A 86 -4.26 6.54 -3.95
C ARG A 86 -4.84 5.57 -2.93
N LEU A 87 -5.91 6.00 -2.28
CA LEU A 87 -6.71 5.18 -1.38
C LEU A 87 -7.92 4.64 -2.14
N TRP A 88 -8.00 3.33 -2.27
CA TRP A 88 -9.11 2.66 -2.94
C TRP A 88 -10.24 2.36 -1.96
N LYS A 89 -11.46 2.73 -2.34
CA LYS A 89 -12.69 2.46 -1.61
C LYS A 89 -13.88 2.40 -2.57
N ASP A 90 -14.71 1.36 -2.44
CA ASP A 90 -15.94 1.18 -3.19
C ASP A 90 -17.03 0.56 -2.31
N GLY A 91 -17.87 1.39 -1.71
CA GLY A 91 -18.92 0.96 -0.78
C GLY A 91 -18.35 0.09 0.34
N ASP A 92 -18.93 -1.09 0.51
CA ASP A 92 -18.55 -2.10 1.51
C ASP A 92 -17.58 -3.16 0.95
N ASN A 93 -17.11 -2.99 -0.29
CA ASN A 93 -16.19 -3.92 -0.92
C ASN A 93 -14.79 -3.84 -0.28
N THR A 94 -14.11 -4.99 -0.17
CA THR A 94 -12.72 -5.05 0.24
C THR A 94 -11.78 -4.95 -0.95
N TYR A 95 -10.62 -4.33 -0.75
CA TYR A 95 -9.58 -4.22 -1.77
C TYR A 95 -8.52 -5.29 -1.57
N HIS A 96 -8.38 -6.20 -2.53
CA HIS A 96 -7.43 -7.32 -2.41
C HIS A 96 -6.54 -7.53 -3.65
N LEU A 97 -6.45 -6.52 -4.52
CA LEU A 97 -5.66 -6.56 -5.74
C LEU A 97 -4.16 -6.38 -5.44
N LYS A 98 -3.32 -7.16 -6.10
CA LYS A 98 -1.85 -7.08 -6.06
C LYS A 98 -1.30 -7.12 -7.47
N GLY A 99 -0.39 -6.21 -7.74
CA GLY A 99 0.31 -6.16 -9.03
C GLY A 99 1.34 -5.05 -9.08
N VAL A 100 2.27 -5.18 -10.02
CA VAL A 100 3.30 -4.17 -10.26
C VAL A 100 3.44 -3.98 -11.76
N TRP A 101 3.39 -2.75 -12.21
CA TRP A 101 3.56 -2.36 -13.61
C TRP A 101 4.76 -1.42 -13.73
N VAL A 102 5.67 -1.75 -14.63
CA VAL A 102 6.92 -0.99 -14.84
C VAL A 102 6.98 -0.50 -16.27
N ASP A 103 6.98 0.79 -16.47
CA ASP A 103 7.14 1.54 -17.73
C ASP A 103 6.09 1.17 -18.76
N ASN A 104 5.44 0.38 -19.01
CA ASN A 104 4.54 -0.28 -19.95
C ASN A 104 5.10 -1.61 -20.46
N ASP A 105 6.34 -1.96 -20.06
CA ASP A 105 7.07 -3.11 -20.57
C ASP A 105 6.88 -4.36 -19.71
N TYR A 106 6.73 -4.19 -18.39
CA TYR A 106 6.66 -5.31 -17.47
C TYR A 106 5.42 -5.26 -16.61
N ILE A 107 4.78 -6.40 -16.46
CA ILE A 107 3.59 -6.60 -15.64
C ILE A 107 3.86 -7.78 -14.70
N LEU A 108 3.80 -7.56 -13.41
CA LEU A 108 3.80 -8.61 -12.40
C LEU A 108 2.41 -8.75 -11.80
N LEU A 109 1.74 -9.85 -12.09
CA LEU A 109 0.50 -10.27 -11.43
C LEU A 109 0.86 -11.29 -10.35
N THR A 110 0.40 -11.08 -9.12
CA THR A 110 0.83 -11.94 -8.00
C THR A 110 -0.24 -12.03 -6.91
N GLY A 111 -0.24 -13.14 -6.17
CA GLY A 111 -0.95 -13.26 -4.90
C GLY A 111 -0.25 -12.58 -3.73
N ASN A 112 1.04 -12.23 -3.88
CA ASN A 112 1.88 -11.68 -2.82
C ASN A 112 1.45 -10.26 -2.40
N ASN A 113 1.14 -10.09 -1.11
CA ASN A 113 0.71 -8.81 -0.52
C ASN A 113 1.81 -7.74 -0.43
N LEU A 114 3.01 -7.99 -0.97
CA LEU A 114 4.17 -7.10 -0.88
C LEU A 114 4.54 -6.69 0.55
N ASN A 115 4.21 -7.52 1.53
CA ASN A 115 4.56 -7.33 2.93
C ASN A 115 5.70 -8.29 3.35
N PRO A 116 6.34 -8.09 4.52
CA PRO A 116 7.46 -8.91 4.96
C PRO A 116 7.13 -10.40 5.13
N ARG A 117 5.90 -10.73 5.55
CA ARG A 117 5.41 -12.09 5.69
C ARG A 117 5.33 -12.78 4.32
N ALA A 118 4.56 -12.20 3.40
CA ALA A 118 4.37 -12.75 2.07
C ALA A 118 5.71 -12.87 1.31
N TRP A 119 6.65 -11.97 1.58
CA TRP A 119 7.98 -11.98 0.97
C TRP A 119 8.86 -13.14 1.43
N ARG A 120 8.61 -13.71 2.62
CA ARG A 120 9.50 -14.69 3.25
C ARG A 120 8.85 -16.02 3.61
N LEU A 121 7.57 -16.02 3.92
CA LEU A 121 6.88 -17.13 4.55
C LEU A 121 5.73 -17.70 3.72
N ASP A 122 5.06 -16.87 2.91
CA ASP A 122 3.92 -17.34 2.15
C ASP A 122 4.38 -17.88 0.79
N ALA A 123 3.84 -19.03 0.39
CA ALA A 123 4.00 -19.56 -0.95
C ALA A 123 2.95 -18.93 -1.86
N GLU A 124 3.37 -18.01 -2.71
CA GLU A 124 2.48 -17.25 -3.59
C GLU A 124 2.92 -17.38 -5.05
N ASN A 125 1.94 -17.47 -5.93
CA ASN A 125 2.19 -17.45 -7.36
C ASN A 125 2.47 -16.03 -7.87
N GLY A 126 3.30 -15.94 -8.90
CA GLY A 126 3.54 -14.70 -9.62
C GLY A 126 3.74 -14.98 -11.12
N LEU A 127 3.11 -14.16 -11.93
CA LEU A 127 3.30 -14.15 -13.38
C LEU A 127 3.98 -12.84 -13.78
N LEU A 128 5.24 -12.93 -14.22
CA LEU A 128 5.95 -11.81 -14.79
C LEU A 128 5.83 -11.85 -16.32
N ILE A 129 5.16 -10.85 -16.87
CA ILE A 129 4.96 -10.67 -18.30
C ILE A 129 5.91 -9.56 -18.78
N ARG A 130 6.61 -9.81 -19.87
CA ARG A 130 7.36 -8.79 -20.60
C ARG A 130 6.64 -8.51 -21.92
N ASP A 131 6.29 -7.25 -22.16
CA ASP A 131 5.52 -6.80 -23.33
C ASP A 131 6.25 -5.63 -24.03
N PRO A 132 7.38 -5.90 -24.68
CA PRO A 132 8.21 -4.86 -25.31
C PRO A 132 7.56 -4.21 -26.53
N GLN A 133 6.55 -4.85 -27.13
CA GLN A 133 5.75 -4.32 -28.23
C GLN A 133 4.52 -3.56 -27.76
N HIS A 134 4.25 -3.55 -26.43
CA HIS A 134 3.09 -2.88 -25.79
C HIS A 134 1.73 -3.38 -26.32
N GLU A 135 1.64 -4.64 -26.72
CA GLU A 135 0.39 -5.22 -27.26
C GLU A 135 -0.68 -5.39 -26.18
N LEU A 136 -0.27 -5.68 -24.94
CA LEU A 136 -1.17 -5.79 -23.79
C LEU A 136 -1.50 -4.43 -23.14
N TRP A 137 -0.72 -3.39 -23.45
CA TRP A 137 -0.84 -2.12 -22.76
C TRP A 137 -2.23 -1.46 -22.86
N PRO A 138 -2.96 -1.49 -23.99
CA PRO A 138 -4.32 -0.93 -24.06
C PRO A 138 -5.25 -1.57 -23.03
N GLN A 139 -5.15 -2.89 -22.82
CA GLN A 139 -5.96 -3.64 -21.86
C GLN A 139 -5.55 -3.32 -20.42
N VAL A 140 -4.25 -3.30 -20.16
CA VAL A 140 -3.68 -2.92 -18.84
C VAL A 140 -4.08 -1.49 -18.47
N ALA A 141 -3.98 -0.55 -19.40
CA ALA A 141 -4.36 0.84 -19.17
C ALA A 141 -5.85 0.98 -18.81
N LYS A 142 -6.71 0.20 -19.49
CA LYS A 142 -8.16 0.15 -19.21
C LYS A 142 -8.43 -0.42 -17.82
N GLU A 143 -7.75 -1.49 -17.44
CA GLU A 143 -7.86 -2.09 -16.10
C GLU A 143 -7.41 -1.11 -15.01
N LEU A 144 -6.23 -0.51 -15.15
CA LEU A 144 -5.73 0.48 -14.22
C LEU A 144 -6.67 1.71 -14.12
N GLN A 145 -7.30 2.10 -15.21
CA GLN A 145 -8.31 3.16 -15.21
C GLN A 145 -9.54 2.75 -14.40
N HIS A 146 -10.00 1.51 -14.51
CA HIS A 146 -11.11 0.98 -13.70
C HIS A 146 -10.76 0.99 -12.22
N ILE A 147 -9.58 0.52 -11.86
CA ILE A 147 -9.11 0.53 -10.46
C ILE A 147 -9.09 1.96 -9.91
N ARG A 148 -8.58 2.93 -10.69
CA ARG A 148 -8.49 4.34 -10.29
C ARG A 148 -9.85 5.03 -10.11
N ARG A 149 -10.93 4.55 -10.71
CA ARG A 149 -12.29 5.13 -10.55
C ARG A 149 -12.76 5.15 -9.10
N HIS A 150 -12.35 4.16 -8.33
CA HIS A 150 -12.72 4.01 -6.92
C HIS A 150 -11.61 4.49 -5.98
N THR A 151 -10.75 5.42 -6.43
CA THR A 151 -9.64 5.92 -5.62
C THR A 151 -9.73 7.41 -5.36
N THR A 152 -9.33 7.81 -4.16
CA THR A 152 -9.04 9.20 -3.81
C THR A 152 -7.52 9.40 -3.80
N VAL A 153 -7.02 10.44 -4.45
CA VAL A 153 -5.60 10.81 -4.41
C VAL A 153 -5.30 11.50 -3.10
N LEU A 154 -4.30 10.99 -2.40
CA LEU A 154 -3.78 11.62 -1.19
C LEU A 154 -2.90 12.81 -1.60
N LYS A 155 -3.28 14.00 -1.18
CA LYS A 155 -2.56 15.26 -1.47
C LYS A 155 -1.53 15.58 -0.40
N HIS A 156 -1.82 15.20 0.84
CA HIS A 156 -0.98 15.47 2.00
C HIS A 156 -1.10 14.34 3.02
N TYR A 157 -0.02 14.01 3.74
CA TYR A 157 -0.04 12.94 4.72
C TYR A 157 -1.02 13.17 5.88
N SER A 158 -1.37 14.43 6.18
CA SER A 158 -2.34 14.77 7.24
C SER A 158 -3.79 14.40 6.92
N GLU A 159 -4.09 14.01 5.68
CA GLU A 159 -5.40 13.44 5.33
C GLU A 159 -5.59 12.03 5.91
N LEU A 160 -4.50 11.37 6.32
CA LEU A 160 -4.53 10.10 7.05
C LEU A 160 -4.60 10.37 8.55
N GLU A 161 -5.37 9.57 9.28
CA GLU A 161 -5.55 9.74 10.71
C GLU A 161 -4.25 9.53 11.50
N GLU A 162 -4.15 10.25 12.61
CA GLU A 162 -3.10 10.06 13.62
C GLU A 162 -3.52 9.02 14.67
N LEU A 163 -2.53 8.52 15.42
CA LEU A 163 -2.79 7.59 16.52
C LEU A 163 -3.78 8.14 17.56
N SER A 164 -3.80 9.46 17.76
CA SER A 164 -4.73 10.15 18.68
C SER A 164 -6.18 10.10 18.22
N GLN A 165 -6.42 9.95 16.93
CA GLN A 165 -7.75 9.92 16.30
C GLN A 165 -8.32 8.50 16.20
N TYR A 166 -7.49 7.47 16.43
CA TYR A 166 -7.95 6.08 16.37
C TYR A 166 -8.86 5.72 17.56
N PRO A 167 -9.71 4.70 17.42
CA PRO A 167 -10.49 4.18 18.56
C PRO A 167 -9.60 3.82 19.76
N GLU A 168 -10.06 4.10 20.98
CA GLU A 168 -9.27 3.89 22.20
C GLU A 168 -8.64 2.50 22.35
N PRO A 169 -9.35 1.38 22.05
CA PRO A 169 -8.75 0.04 22.10
C PRO A 169 -7.57 -0.11 21.14
N VAL A 170 -7.66 0.47 19.92
CA VAL A 170 -6.58 0.48 18.93
C VAL A 170 -5.39 1.26 19.44
N GLN A 171 -5.62 2.48 19.98
CA GLN A 171 -4.54 3.30 20.53
C GLN A 171 -3.77 2.55 21.64
N LYS A 172 -4.49 1.93 22.59
CA LYS A 172 -3.90 1.15 23.69
C LYS A 172 -3.02 0.02 23.16
N LEU A 173 -3.54 -0.73 22.15
CA LEU A 173 -2.83 -1.86 21.57
C LEU A 173 -1.57 -1.41 20.82
N LEU A 174 -1.67 -0.40 19.96
CA LEU A 174 -0.52 0.10 19.18
C LEU A 174 0.54 0.74 20.08
N LYS A 175 0.15 1.48 21.15
CA LYS A 175 1.09 1.99 22.16
C LYS A 175 1.80 0.85 22.91
N LYS A 176 1.08 -0.23 23.23
CA LYS A 176 1.68 -1.42 23.85
C LYS A 176 2.71 -2.07 22.94
N PHE A 177 2.39 -2.26 21.64
CA PHE A 177 3.34 -2.82 20.67
C PHE A 177 4.60 -1.95 20.53
N ALA A 178 4.45 -0.63 20.47
CA ALA A 178 5.58 0.27 20.39
C ALA A 178 6.52 0.17 21.63
N ARG A 179 5.94 0.08 22.84
CA ARG A 179 6.74 -0.02 24.11
C ARG A 179 7.58 -1.28 24.22
N ILE A 180 7.06 -2.42 23.78
CA ILE A 180 7.78 -3.70 23.85
C ILE A 180 8.60 -3.99 22.57
N GLN A 181 8.78 -2.98 21.71
CA GLN A 181 9.40 -3.14 20.38
C GLN A 181 8.79 -4.29 19.55
N ALA A 182 7.62 -4.76 19.94
CA ALA A 182 6.88 -5.78 19.19
C ALA A 182 6.38 -5.27 17.86
N ASP A 183 6.33 -3.96 17.65
CA ASP A 183 6.00 -3.35 16.38
C ASP A 183 6.90 -3.85 15.24
N LYS A 184 8.19 -4.12 15.53
CA LYS A 184 9.11 -4.72 14.55
C LYS A 184 8.76 -6.18 14.27
N LEU A 185 8.43 -6.96 15.31
CA LEU A 185 8.05 -8.37 15.18
C LEU A 185 6.69 -8.49 14.47
N VAL A 186 5.71 -7.68 14.89
CA VAL A 186 4.37 -7.62 14.27
C VAL A 186 4.47 -7.25 12.80
N LYS A 187 5.31 -6.27 12.45
CA LYS A 187 5.57 -5.89 11.03
C LYS A 187 6.28 -6.97 10.21
N MET A 188 6.98 -7.89 10.86
CA MET A 188 7.64 -9.03 10.17
C MET A 188 6.70 -10.22 9.97
N ILE A 189 5.69 -10.35 10.82
CA ILE A 189 4.75 -11.48 10.82
C ILE A 189 3.49 -11.17 10.01
N LEU A 190 3.17 -9.90 9.84
CA LEU A 190 2.01 -9.39 9.11
C LEU A 190 2.43 -8.75 7.78
#